data_5a17932dd2177313e78264cec3d3fdac
#
_entry.id   5a17932dd2177313e78264cec3d3fdac
#
_cell.length_a   1.000
_cell.length_b   1.000
_cell.length_c   1.000
_cell.angle_alpha   90.00
_cell.angle_beta   90.00
_cell.angle_gamma   90.00
#
_symmetry.space_group_name_H-M   'P 1'
#
loop_
_entity.id
_entity.type
_entity.pdbx_description
1 polymer ?
#
loop_
_entity_poly.entity_id
_entity_poly.type
_entity_poly.pdbx_seq_one_letter_code
_entity_poly.pdbx_strand_id
1 'polypeptide(L)'
;MGSIAKIFDTLGSNVVTQARANLKKKKKGGGELEKSLGYKVKGNSIEFTLTDYWEFVDAGVKGKGGTKADGKAWKLKKVTNNKFKYRNKKPPFMAFNGWTIRKGIAPRNKKGQLMKRKGLLYAIANSVYHTGIETTHFFTDALDNEVLKLGDEIGEAFALDLIDGMNIKS
;
A
#
# COMPACT_ATOMS: atom_id res chain seq x y z
N MET A 1 -12.58 -29.00 3.48
CA MET A 1 -11.44 -28.11 3.78
C MET A 1 -11.24 -28.16 5.27
N GLY A 2 -10.01 -28.42 5.74
CA GLY A 2 -9.70 -28.44 7.18
C GLY A 2 -9.97 -27.08 7.83
N SER A 3 -10.17 -27.04 9.16
CA SER A 3 -10.48 -25.80 9.91
C SER A 3 -9.39 -24.74 9.70
N ILE A 4 -8.12 -25.11 9.66
CA ILE A 4 -6.97 -24.21 9.41
C ILE A 4 -7.04 -23.53 8.04
N ALA A 5 -7.44 -24.25 6.98
CA ALA A 5 -7.57 -23.65 5.65
C ALA A 5 -8.66 -22.58 5.59
N LYS A 6 -9.75 -22.75 6.34
CA LYS A 6 -10.81 -21.74 6.48
C LYS A 6 -10.32 -20.50 7.23
N ILE A 7 -9.55 -20.69 8.30
CA ILE A 7 -8.95 -19.59 9.06
C ILE A 7 -8.04 -18.76 8.17
N PHE A 8 -7.17 -19.39 7.38
CA PHE A 8 -6.29 -18.69 6.45
C PHE A 8 -7.06 -17.98 5.32
N ASP A 9 -8.15 -18.55 4.83
CA ASP A 9 -8.99 -17.90 3.83
C ASP A 9 -9.68 -16.66 4.41
N THR A 10 -10.22 -16.75 5.62
CA THR A 10 -10.82 -15.62 6.34
C THR A 10 -9.78 -14.51 6.57
N LEU A 11 -8.59 -14.87 7.07
CA LEU A 11 -7.49 -13.92 7.30
C LEU A 11 -7.09 -13.22 5.99
N GLY A 12 -6.86 -13.96 4.92
CA GLY A 12 -6.48 -13.39 3.63
C GLY A 12 -7.53 -12.42 3.10
N SER A 13 -8.81 -12.79 3.19
CA SER A 13 -9.96 -11.95 2.81
C SER A 13 -10.03 -10.66 3.62
N ASN A 14 -9.87 -10.76 4.93
CA ASN A 14 -9.91 -9.62 5.86
C ASN A 14 -8.75 -8.66 5.60
N VAL A 15 -7.53 -9.17 5.48
CA VAL A 15 -6.34 -8.35 5.19
C VAL A 15 -6.52 -7.58 3.88
N VAL A 16 -6.95 -8.24 2.80
CA VAL A 16 -7.17 -7.59 1.50
C VAL A 16 -8.26 -6.52 1.60
N THR A 17 -9.35 -6.81 2.30
CA THR A 17 -10.47 -5.88 2.49
C THR A 17 -10.03 -4.64 3.28
N GLN A 18 -9.34 -4.82 4.40
CA GLN A 18 -8.83 -3.72 5.22
C GLN A 18 -7.76 -2.91 4.49
N ALA A 19 -6.84 -3.56 3.78
CA ALA A 19 -5.81 -2.87 2.99
C ALA A 19 -6.43 -1.98 1.92
N ARG A 20 -7.47 -2.45 1.22
CA ARG A 20 -8.25 -1.63 0.26
C ARG A 20 -8.93 -0.45 0.93
N ALA A 21 -9.55 -0.66 2.10
CA ALA A 21 -10.19 0.41 2.87
C ALA A 21 -9.15 1.46 3.32
N ASN A 22 -7.99 1.03 3.80
CA ASN A 22 -6.88 1.91 4.19
C ASN A 22 -6.37 2.75 3.01
N LEU A 23 -6.20 2.17 1.82
CA LEU A 23 -5.84 2.90 0.60
C LEU A 23 -6.88 3.98 0.25
N LYS A 24 -8.17 3.66 0.32
CA LYS A 24 -9.27 4.62 0.07
C LYS A 24 -9.25 5.75 1.09
N LYS A 25 -9.12 5.45 2.39
CA LYS A 25 -9.01 6.44 3.47
C LYS A 25 -7.85 7.41 3.27
N LYS A 26 -6.71 6.92 2.78
CA LYS A 26 -5.54 7.74 2.43
C LYS A 26 -5.64 8.42 1.06
N LYS A 27 -6.80 8.38 0.38
CA LYS A 27 -7.04 8.94 -0.97
C LYS A 27 -6.08 8.40 -2.05
N LYS A 28 -5.57 7.19 -1.86
CA LYS A 28 -4.69 6.47 -2.78
C LYS A 28 -5.37 5.29 -3.48
N GLY A 29 -6.66 5.06 -3.21
CA GLY A 29 -7.47 4.03 -3.87
C GLY A 29 -7.81 4.34 -5.34
N GLY A 30 -8.45 3.38 -6.00
CA GLY A 30 -8.89 3.47 -7.41
C GLY A 30 -7.76 3.24 -8.42
N GLY A 31 -6.56 2.86 -7.98
CA GLY A 31 -5.40 2.58 -8.82
C GLY A 31 -5.13 1.10 -9.05
N GLU A 32 -4.07 0.80 -9.81
CA GLU A 32 -3.58 -0.56 -10.02
C GLU A 32 -3.23 -1.28 -8.72
N LEU A 33 -2.65 -0.57 -7.76
CA LEU A 33 -2.30 -1.15 -6.47
C LEU A 33 -3.52 -1.72 -5.73
N GLU A 34 -4.64 -1.00 -5.71
CA GLU A 34 -5.88 -1.51 -5.09
C GLU A 34 -6.45 -2.71 -5.85
N LYS A 35 -6.36 -2.68 -7.18
CA LYS A 35 -6.87 -3.77 -8.04
C LYS A 35 -6.01 -5.03 -7.95
N SER A 36 -4.69 -4.89 -7.78
CA SER A 36 -3.76 -6.02 -7.69
C SER A 36 -3.76 -6.72 -6.34
N LEU A 37 -4.34 -6.09 -5.31
CA LEU A 37 -4.47 -6.70 -3.99
C LEU A 37 -5.29 -7.99 -4.08
N GLY A 38 -4.64 -9.10 -3.80
CA GLY A 38 -5.24 -10.41 -3.79
C GLY A 38 -4.49 -11.35 -2.85
N TYR A 39 -5.03 -12.54 -2.64
CA TYR A 39 -4.37 -13.59 -1.87
C TYR A 39 -4.70 -14.97 -2.43
N LYS A 40 -3.90 -15.95 -2.08
CA LYS A 40 -4.11 -17.37 -2.36
C LYS A 40 -3.68 -18.18 -1.15
N VAL A 41 -4.51 -19.15 -0.74
CA VAL A 41 -4.15 -20.11 0.30
C VAL A 41 -3.56 -21.35 -0.38
N LYS A 42 -2.38 -21.78 0.09
CA LYS A 42 -1.68 -22.98 -0.38
C LYS A 42 -1.30 -23.83 0.83
N GLY A 43 -2.08 -24.87 1.11
CA GLY A 43 -1.86 -25.68 2.30
C GLY A 43 -1.89 -24.84 3.57
N ASN A 44 -0.77 -24.76 4.28
CA ASN A 44 -0.60 -24.00 5.52
C ASN A 44 0.10 -22.64 5.29
N SER A 45 -0.05 -22.04 4.13
CA SER A 45 0.52 -20.73 3.81
C SER A 45 -0.46 -19.84 3.05
N ILE A 46 -0.29 -18.53 3.21
CA ILE A 46 -1.02 -17.50 2.46
C ILE A 46 -0.01 -16.72 1.64
N GLU A 47 -0.26 -16.61 0.35
CA GLU A 47 0.49 -15.74 -0.55
C GLU A 47 -0.35 -14.51 -0.89
N PHE A 48 0.15 -13.32 -0.60
CA PHE A 48 -0.47 -12.06 -1.02
C PHE A 48 0.11 -11.60 -2.34
N THR A 49 -0.76 -11.14 -3.24
CA THR A 49 -0.37 -10.58 -4.54
C THR A 49 -0.56 -9.08 -4.51
N LEU A 50 0.52 -8.34 -4.83
CA LEU A 50 0.55 -6.88 -4.91
C LEU A 50 1.43 -6.46 -6.09
N THR A 51 1.32 -5.18 -6.54
CA THR A 51 2.25 -4.60 -7.52
C THR A 51 3.63 -4.39 -6.89
N ASP A 52 4.70 -4.44 -7.68
CA ASP A 52 6.10 -4.31 -7.22
C ASP A 52 6.41 -3.04 -6.43
N TYR A 53 5.59 -1.98 -6.58
CA TYR A 53 5.80 -0.71 -5.89
C TYR A 53 5.01 -0.58 -4.57
N TRP A 54 4.34 -1.62 -4.10
CA TRP A 54 3.50 -1.56 -2.91
C TRP A 54 4.27 -1.12 -1.65
N GLU A 55 5.50 -1.60 -1.47
CA GLU A 55 6.32 -1.25 -0.31
C GLU A 55 6.62 0.25 -0.23
N PHE A 56 6.85 0.92 -1.38
CA PHE A 56 7.08 2.37 -1.40
C PHE A 56 5.83 3.17 -1.02
N VAL A 57 4.65 2.62 -1.23
CA VAL A 57 3.39 3.25 -0.80
C VAL A 57 3.13 2.97 0.67
N ASP A 58 3.40 1.77 1.13
CA ASP A 58 3.19 1.34 2.51
C ASP A 58 4.16 2.02 3.47
N ALA A 59 5.45 1.82 3.30
CA ALA A 59 6.50 2.39 4.14
C ALA A 59 6.74 3.89 3.88
N GLY A 60 6.36 4.39 2.71
CA GLY A 60 6.71 5.73 2.26
C GLY A 60 8.15 5.85 1.75
N VAL A 61 8.48 7.00 1.18
CA VAL A 61 9.83 7.31 0.69
C VAL A 61 10.25 8.70 1.17
N LYS A 62 11.36 8.80 1.88
CA LYS A 62 11.89 10.09 2.36
C LYS A 62 12.35 10.94 1.18
N GLY A 63 11.87 12.17 1.12
CA GLY A 63 12.28 13.14 0.12
C GLY A 63 13.73 13.59 0.30
N LYS A 64 14.36 14.05 -0.79
CA LYS A 64 15.71 14.62 -0.71
C LYS A 64 15.76 15.93 0.08
N GLY A 65 14.68 16.68 0.12
CA GLY A 65 14.64 18.03 0.71
C GLY A 65 15.33 19.05 -0.20
N GLY A 66 15.89 20.08 0.42
CA GLY A 66 16.57 21.18 -0.26
C GLY A 66 15.70 22.41 -0.43
N THR A 67 16.20 23.39 -1.18
CA THR A 67 15.57 24.70 -1.40
C THR A 67 14.97 24.79 -2.79
N LYS A 68 13.80 25.42 -2.91
CA LYS A 68 13.14 25.73 -4.19
C LYS A 68 13.81 26.95 -4.84
N ALA A 69 13.48 27.19 -6.11
CA ALA A 69 13.96 28.37 -6.83
C ALA A 69 13.52 29.72 -6.21
N ASP A 70 12.43 29.73 -5.44
CA ASP A 70 11.93 30.89 -4.69
C ASP A 70 12.61 31.09 -3.32
N GLY A 71 13.66 30.36 -3.02
CA GLY A 71 14.39 30.42 -1.75
C GLY A 71 13.75 29.66 -0.59
N LYS A 72 12.54 29.14 -0.75
CA LYS A 72 11.82 28.42 0.32
C LYS A 72 12.24 26.96 0.38
N ALA A 73 12.34 26.39 1.59
CA ALA A 73 12.60 24.97 1.78
C ALA A 73 11.44 24.10 1.25
N TRP A 74 11.75 22.91 0.75
CA TRP A 74 10.73 21.91 0.45
C TRP A 74 10.12 21.37 1.73
N LYS A 75 8.78 21.38 1.83
CA LYS A 75 8.07 20.76 2.96
C LYS A 75 8.10 19.24 2.78
N LEU A 76 8.88 18.55 3.61
CA LEU A 76 8.96 17.09 3.61
C LEU A 76 7.63 16.49 4.09
N LYS A 77 7.23 15.38 3.47
CA LYS A 77 6.12 14.56 3.93
C LYS A 77 6.54 13.71 5.11
N LYS A 78 5.58 13.35 5.96
CA LYS A 78 5.81 12.48 7.12
C LYS A 78 6.10 11.06 6.63
N VAL A 79 7.30 10.57 6.95
CA VAL A 79 7.72 9.19 6.68
C VAL A 79 8.16 8.59 8.00
N THR A 80 7.48 7.54 8.44
CA THR A 80 7.75 6.87 9.73
C THR A 80 8.90 5.88 9.63
N ASN A 81 9.15 5.35 8.42
CA ASN A 81 10.22 4.41 8.15
C ASN A 81 11.26 5.02 7.22
N ASN A 82 12.56 4.83 7.52
CA ASN A 82 13.67 5.32 6.71
C ASN A 82 14.19 4.29 5.67
N LYS A 83 13.45 3.19 5.44
CA LYS A 83 13.86 2.12 4.52
C LYS A 83 14.15 2.67 3.12
N PHE A 84 13.31 3.59 2.62
CA PHE A 84 13.43 4.18 1.29
C PHE A 84 13.69 5.67 1.35
N LYS A 85 14.65 6.16 0.54
CA LYS A 85 15.01 7.57 0.44
C LYS A 85 15.44 7.94 -0.98
N TYR A 86 14.93 9.06 -1.49
CA TYR A 86 15.45 9.65 -2.71
C TYR A 86 16.86 10.23 -2.48
N ARG A 87 17.83 9.77 -3.26
CA ARG A 87 19.23 10.27 -3.21
C ARG A 87 19.55 11.01 -4.51
N ASN A 88 19.94 10.30 -5.56
CA ASN A 88 20.44 10.87 -6.82
C ASN A 88 19.47 10.68 -7.99
N LYS A 89 18.57 9.67 -7.94
CA LYS A 89 17.62 9.40 -9.00
C LYS A 89 16.25 9.96 -8.65
N LYS A 90 15.65 10.71 -9.59
CA LYS A 90 14.25 11.15 -9.51
C LYS A 90 13.32 10.00 -9.92
N PRO A 91 12.07 9.97 -9.41
CA PRO A 91 11.09 9.02 -9.90
C PRO A 91 10.82 9.26 -11.39
N PRO A 92 10.54 8.20 -12.18
CA PRO A 92 10.18 8.35 -13.59
C PRO A 92 8.92 9.21 -13.72
N PHE A 93 8.99 10.30 -14.50
CA PHE A 93 7.85 11.23 -14.62
C PHE A 93 6.61 10.56 -15.23
N MET A 94 6.78 9.57 -16.11
CA MET A 94 5.67 8.83 -16.72
C MET A 94 4.88 7.99 -15.71
N ALA A 95 5.48 7.60 -14.58
CA ALA A 95 4.77 6.87 -13.52
C ALA A 95 3.56 7.65 -12.97
N PHE A 96 3.56 8.97 -13.09
CA PHE A 96 2.46 9.82 -12.63
C PHE A 96 1.35 10.04 -13.67
N ASN A 97 1.52 9.57 -14.92
CA ASN A 97 0.56 9.83 -15.98
C ASN A 97 -0.83 9.24 -15.69
N GLY A 98 -0.90 7.97 -15.36
CA GLY A 98 -2.16 7.32 -15.01
C GLY A 98 -2.85 7.96 -13.80
N TRP A 99 -2.07 8.36 -12.80
CA TRP A 99 -2.60 9.06 -11.63
C TRP A 99 -3.18 10.44 -11.99
N THR A 100 -2.50 11.25 -12.81
CA THR A 100 -3.01 12.57 -13.23
C THR A 100 -4.29 12.46 -14.05
N ILE A 101 -4.41 11.42 -14.89
CA ILE A 101 -5.62 11.15 -15.68
C ILE A 101 -6.80 10.83 -14.75
N ARG A 102 -6.63 9.87 -13.83
CA ARG A 102 -7.69 9.49 -12.87
C ARG A 102 -8.15 10.65 -12.00
N LYS A 103 -7.25 11.57 -11.66
CA LYS A 103 -7.57 12.76 -10.84
C LYS A 103 -8.09 13.94 -11.67
N GLY A 104 -8.24 13.81 -12.98
CA GLY A 104 -8.66 14.89 -13.85
C GLY A 104 -7.70 16.09 -13.88
N ILE A 105 -6.42 15.86 -13.53
CA ILE A 105 -5.44 16.94 -13.46
C ILE A 105 -4.92 17.24 -14.88
N ALA A 106 -5.25 18.41 -15.40
CA ALA A 106 -4.76 18.91 -16.66
C ALA A 106 -4.02 20.24 -16.45
N PRO A 107 -2.80 20.38 -16.99
CA PRO A 107 -2.07 21.65 -16.89
C PRO A 107 -2.74 22.73 -17.72
N ARG A 108 -2.91 23.92 -17.14
CA ARG A 108 -3.45 25.09 -17.84
C ARG A 108 -2.51 26.27 -17.63
N ASN A 109 -2.41 27.11 -18.65
CA ASN A 109 -1.67 28.38 -18.54
C ASN A 109 -2.54 29.43 -17.83
N LYS A 110 -1.99 30.62 -17.60
CA LYS A 110 -2.70 31.75 -16.97
C LYS A 110 -3.96 32.20 -17.74
N LYS A 111 -4.05 31.86 -19.05
CA LYS A 111 -5.21 32.14 -19.90
C LYS A 111 -6.22 30.98 -19.93
N GLY A 112 -6.04 29.93 -19.10
CA GLY A 112 -6.94 28.78 -19.04
C GLY A 112 -6.74 27.74 -20.15
N GLN A 113 -5.81 27.93 -21.08
CA GLN A 113 -5.55 27.01 -22.21
C GLN A 113 -4.79 25.79 -21.74
N LEU A 114 -5.11 24.62 -22.31
CA LEU A 114 -4.42 23.36 -22.02
C LEU A 114 -2.95 23.41 -22.48
N MET A 115 -2.07 22.98 -21.60
CA MET A 115 -0.62 22.86 -21.87
C MET A 115 -0.22 21.40 -22.07
N LYS A 116 1.02 21.19 -22.60
CA LYS A 116 1.58 19.86 -22.75
C LYS A 116 1.71 19.15 -21.40
N ARG A 117 1.13 17.97 -21.27
CA ARG A 117 1.12 17.17 -20.03
C ARG A 117 2.52 16.83 -19.52
N LYS A 118 3.49 16.64 -20.41
CA LYS A 118 4.88 16.28 -20.08
C LYS A 118 5.49 17.24 -19.03
N GLY A 119 5.29 18.54 -19.18
CA GLY A 119 5.78 19.54 -18.22
C GLY A 119 5.17 19.36 -16.81
N LEU A 120 3.86 19.09 -16.73
CA LEU A 120 3.18 18.77 -15.48
C LEU A 120 3.77 17.52 -14.81
N LEU A 121 3.99 16.46 -15.58
CA LEU A 121 4.54 15.20 -15.05
C LEU A 121 5.96 15.38 -14.51
N TYR A 122 6.80 16.17 -15.18
CA TYR A 122 8.12 16.54 -14.67
C TYR A 122 8.04 17.37 -13.38
N ALA A 123 7.14 18.32 -13.30
CA ALA A 123 6.95 19.14 -12.09
C ALA A 123 6.50 18.26 -10.90
N ILE A 124 5.59 17.32 -11.13
CA ILE A 124 5.14 16.35 -10.11
C ILE A 124 6.30 15.45 -9.68
N ALA A 125 7.04 14.88 -10.63
CA ALA A 125 8.20 14.01 -10.32
C ALA A 125 9.25 14.76 -9.50
N ASN A 126 9.53 16.02 -9.87
CA ASN A 126 10.46 16.88 -9.11
C ASN A 126 9.93 17.18 -7.71
N SER A 127 8.65 17.49 -7.58
CA SER A 127 8.03 17.72 -6.28
C SER A 127 8.13 16.47 -5.39
N VAL A 128 7.77 15.30 -5.90
CA VAL A 128 7.85 14.02 -5.16
C VAL A 128 9.29 13.69 -4.78
N TYR A 129 10.26 13.94 -5.65
CA TYR A 129 11.66 13.73 -5.35
C TYR A 129 12.13 14.53 -4.13
N HIS A 130 11.72 15.79 -4.03
CA HIS A 130 12.11 16.66 -2.92
C HIS A 130 11.26 16.47 -1.67
N THR A 131 9.94 16.29 -1.81
CA THR A 131 9.01 16.18 -0.66
C THR A 131 8.89 14.76 -0.11
N GLY A 132 9.12 13.74 -0.93
CA GLY A 132 8.92 12.33 -0.59
C GLY A 132 7.51 11.82 -0.84
N ILE A 133 7.30 10.56 -0.45
CA ILE A 133 6.01 9.87 -0.44
C ILE A 133 5.65 9.58 1.02
N GLU A 134 4.49 10.03 1.45
CA GLU A 134 4.00 9.81 2.81
C GLU A 134 3.75 8.32 3.06
N THR A 135 4.15 7.84 4.25
CA THR A 135 3.85 6.50 4.74
C THR A 135 2.33 6.31 4.87
N THR A 136 1.86 5.16 4.46
CA THR A 136 0.43 4.85 4.56
C THR A 136 0.11 3.72 5.52
N HIS A 137 1.04 2.75 5.68
CA HIS A 137 0.85 1.51 6.42
C HIS A 137 -0.44 0.77 6.01
N PHE A 138 -0.82 0.89 4.72
CA PHE A 138 -2.13 0.38 4.27
C PHE A 138 -2.21 -1.15 4.37
N PHE A 139 -1.10 -1.83 4.09
CA PHE A 139 -1.00 -3.29 4.11
C PHE A 139 -0.46 -3.78 5.46
N THR A 140 0.60 -3.16 5.97
CA THR A 140 1.22 -3.54 7.25
C THR A 140 0.21 -3.46 8.40
N ASP A 141 -0.52 -2.34 8.56
CA ASP A 141 -1.54 -2.21 9.60
C ASP A 141 -2.67 -3.25 9.44
N ALA A 142 -3.07 -3.56 8.21
CA ALA A 142 -4.10 -4.56 7.95
C ALA A 142 -3.63 -5.97 8.31
N LEU A 143 -2.38 -6.30 7.97
CA LEU A 143 -1.78 -7.59 8.28
C LEU A 143 -1.59 -7.77 9.79
N ASP A 144 -0.98 -6.78 10.46
CA ASP A 144 -0.71 -6.83 11.88
C ASP A 144 -1.99 -6.99 12.70
N ASN A 145 -3.05 -6.25 12.35
CA ASN A 145 -4.34 -6.36 13.03
C ASN A 145 -4.98 -7.75 12.91
N GLU A 146 -4.85 -8.40 11.76
CA GLU A 146 -5.42 -9.75 11.57
C GLU A 146 -4.52 -10.83 12.17
N VAL A 147 -3.19 -10.68 12.12
CA VAL A 147 -2.25 -11.64 12.73
C VAL A 147 -2.40 -11.67 14.26
N LEU A 148 -2.69 -10.53 14.89
CA LEU A 148 -2.93 -10.49 16.34
C LEU A 148 -4.15 -11.33 16.74
N LYS A 149 -5.20 -11.40 15.91
CA LYS A 149 -6.40 -12.23 16.17
C LYS A 149 -6.15 -13.71 15.89
N LEU A 150 -5.24 -13.99 14.95
CA LEU A 150 -4.97 -15.34 14.47
C LEU A 150 -4.50 -16.30 15.58
N GLY A 151 -3.75 -15.79 16.57
CA GLY A 151 -3.25 -16.60 17.70
C GLY A 151 -4.38 -17.28 18.48
N ASP A 152 -5.43 -16.52 18.78
CA ASP A 152 -6.60 -17.01 19.53
C ASP A 152 -7.42 -18.00 18.67
N GLU A 153 -7.69 -17.66 17.41
CA GLU A 153 -8.46 -18.49 16.48
C GLU A 153 -7.78 -19.84 16.17
N ILE A 154 -6.46 -19.85 16.00
CA ILE A 154 -5.69 -21.10 15.79
C ILE A 154 -5.69 -21.94 17.06
N GLY A 155 -5.55 -21.33 18.24
CA GLY A 155 -5.61 -22.03 19.53
C GLY A 155 -6.94 -22.75 19.71
N GLU A 156 -8.06 -22.08 19.46
CA GLU A 156 -9.41 -22.67 19.52
C GLU A 156 -9.60 -23.79 18.49
N ALA A 157 -9.21 -23.57 17.24
CA ALA A 157 -9.34 -24.57 16.19
C ALA A 157 -8.51 -25.82 16.45
N PHE A 158 -7.28 -25.65 16.97
CA PHE A 158 -6.43 -26.79 17.35
C PHE A 158 -7.00 -27.55 18.55
N ALA A 159 -7.57 -26.88 19.54
CA ALA A 159 -8.23 -27.52 20.65
C ALA A 159 -9.44 -28.35 20.22
N LEU A 160 -10.27 -27.84 19.29
CA LEU A 160 -11.41 -28.57 18.72
C LEU A 160 -10.97 -29.78 17.91
N ASP A 161 -9.95 -29.65 17.05
CA ASP A 161 -9.40 -30.75 16.26
C ASP A 161 -8.79 -31.85 17.16
N LEU A 162 -8.19 -31.49 18.31
CA LEU A 162 -7.71 -32.43 19.32
C LEU A 162 -8.87 -33.17 20.00
N ILE A 163 -9.93 -32.45 20.38
CA ILE A 163 -11.12 -33.06 21.03
C ILE A 163 -11.81 -34.03 20.07
N ASP A 164 -12.00 -33.65 18.81
CA ASP A 164 -12.58 -34.51 17.77
C ASP A 164 -11.68 -35.74 17.46
N GLY A 165 -10.34 -35.56 17.52
CA GLY A 165 -9.36 -36.66 17.36
C GLY A 165 -9.27 -37.61 18.54
N MET A 166 -9.64 -37.15 19.74
CA MET A 166 -9.67 -37.95 20.96
C MET A 166 -11.01 -38.71 21.12
N ASN A 167 -11.44 -39.51 20.12
CA ASN A 167 -12.57 -40.38 20.25
C ASN A 167 -12.28 -41.47 21.31
N ILE A 168 -12.68 -41.19 22.57
CA ILE A 168 -12.67 -42.20 23.63
C ILE A 168 -13.82 -43.19 23.31
N LYS A 169 -13.47 -44.33 22.71
CA LYS A 169 -14.42 -45.48 22.63
C LYS A 169 -14.59 -46.03 24.04
N SER A 170 -15.74 -45.80 24.63
CA SER A 170 -16.23 -46.55 25.81
C SER A 170 -16.65 -47.95 25.43
#